data_adc51d42b5656a3905e43d42d6a2895b
#
_entry.id   adc51d42b5656a3905e43d42d6a2895b
#
_cell.length_a   1.000
_cell.length_b   1.000
_cell.length_c   1.000
_cell.angle_alpha   90.00
_cell.angle_beta   90.00
_cell.angle_gamma   90.00
#
_symmetry.space_group_name_H-M   'P 1'
#
loop_
_entity.id
_entity.type
_entity.pdbx_description
1 polymer ?
#
loop_
_entity_poly.entity_id
_entity_poly.type
_entity_poly.pdbx_seq_one_letter_code
_entity_poly.pdbx_strand_id
1 'polypeptide(L)'
;IGNLECTYLPDGYYLLESTKNEYRLQVIYKNDSEDIIELLVYFQNSTTYIDNEHYIVSDIHINGIQGKFFESTDTNFKNCIAWHTEQGDFRLSASLEKGIMIKIAENIK
;
A
#
# COMPACT_ATOMS: atom_id res chain seq x y z
N ILE A 1 -17.46 -4.25 6.64
CA ILE A 1 -16.09 -3.74 6.68
C ILE A 1 -16.16 -2.24 6.89
N GLY A 2 -15.53 -1.76 7.95
CA GLY A 2 -15.46 -0.33 8.24
C GLY A 2 -14.56 0.41 7.24
N ASN A 3 -14.49 1.72 7.42
CA ASN A 3 -13.57 2.53 6.64
C ASN A 3 -12.15 2.30 7.17
N LEU A 4 -11.28 1.87 6.29
CA LEU A 4 -9.87 1.69 6.58
C LEU A 4 -9.10 2.92 6.11
N GLU A 5 -8.15 3.35 6.90
CA GLU A 5 -7.26 4.45 6.53
C GLU A 5 -5.90 4.26 7.19
N CYS A 6 -4.91 4.96 6.67
CA CYS A 6 -3.58 4.97 7.26
C CYS A 6 -3.59 5.90 8.48
N THR A 7 -3.39 5.35 9.68
CA THR A 7 -3.34 6.14 10.91
C THR A 7 -1.94 6.67 11.20
N TYR A 8 -0.92 6.16 10.50
CA TYR A 8 0.43 6.72 10.51
C TYR A 8 0.80 7.12 9.10
N LEU A 9 1.27 8.33 8.92
CA LEU A 9 1.80 8.86 7.66
C LEU A 9 3.04 9.68 7.95
N PRO A 10 4.02 9.71 7.03
CA PRO A 10 5.13 10.66 7.17
C PRO A 10 4.61 12.09 7.21
N ASP A 11 5.40 12.98 7.79
CA ASP A 11 5.03 14.39 7.91
C ASP A 11 4.69 15.00 6.56
N GLY A 12 3.67 15.85 6.55
CA GLY A 12 3.27 16.60 5.37
C GLY A 12 2.25 15.92 4.48
N TYR A 13 1.95 14.64 4.69
CA TYR A 13 0.92 13.94 3.92
C TYR A 13 -0.47 14.21 4.48
N TYR A 14 -1.45 14.31 3.60
CA TYR A 14 -2.85 14.47 3.95
C TYR A 14 -3.72 13.64 3.02
N LEU A 15 -4.92 13.33 3.46
CA LEU A 15 -5.89 12.59 2.67
C LEU A 15 -6.36 13.45 1.49
N LEU A 16 -6.14 12.96 0.27
CA LEU A 16 -6.61 13.61 -0.94
C LEU A 16 -7.96 13.08 -1.38
N GLU A 17 -8.12 11.75 -1.37
CA GLU A 17 -9.31 11.12 -1.91
C GLU A 17 -9.50 9.74 -1.30
N SER A 18 -10.77 9.35 -1.08
CA SER A 18 -11.13 8.01 -0.66
C SER A 18 -12.36 7.58 -1.45
N THR A 19 -12.26 6.46 -2.15
CA THR A 19 -13.34 5.93 -3.00
C THR A 19 -13.57 4.47 -2.65
N LYS A 20 -14.82 4.10 -2.43
CA LYS A 20 -15.17 2.74 -2.05
C LYS A 20 -16.37 2.26 -2.86
N ASN A 21 -16.31 1.01 -3.32
CA ASN A 21 -17.46 0.30 -3.90
C ASN A 21 -17.49 -1.12 -3.32
N GLU A 22 -18.35 -1.99 -3.87
CA GLU A 22 -18.49 -3.36 -3.34
C GLU A 22 -17.27 -4.25 -3.59
N TYR A 23 -16.35 -3.84 -4.47
CA TYR A 23 -15.18 -4.64 -4.86
C TYR A 23 -13.89 -4.17 -4.21
N ARG A 24 -13.76 -2.87 -4.00
CA ARG A 24 -12.50 -2.32 -3.52
C ARG A 24 -12.66 -0.99 -2.78
N LEU A 25 -11.62 -0.69 -2.01
CA LEU A 25 -11.39 0.62 -1.40
C LEU A 25 -10.11 1.19 -2.01
N GLN A 26 -10.14 2.46 -2.39
CA GLN A 26 -8.95 3.20 -2.83
C GLN A 26 -8.80 4.45 -1.98
N VAL A 27 -7.65 4.62 -1.35
CA VAL A 27 -7.36 5.80 -0.53
C VAL A 27 -6.06 6.42 -1.03
N ILE A 28 -6.08 7.70 -1.31
CA ILE A 28 -4.92 8.42 -1.86
C ILE A 28 -4.55 9.54 -0.90
N TYR A 29 -3.27 9.56 -0.51
CA TYR A 29 -2.66 10.62 0.28
C TYR A 29 -1.64 11.35 -0.55
N LYS A 30 -1.43 12.62 -0.27
CA LYS A 30 -0.55 13.49 -1.03
C LYS A 30 0.15 14.46 -0.09
N ASN A 31 1.34 14.91 -0.46
CA ASN A 31 2.02 16.00 0.23
C ASN A 31 2.17 17.20 -0.70
N ASP A 32 2.75 18.30 -0.19
CA ASP A 32 2.91 19.53 -0.98
C ASP A 32 3.91 19.38 -2.13
N SER A 33 4.75 18.36 -2.09
CA SER A 33 5.70 18.05 -3.18
C SER A 33 5.11 17.14 -4.25
N GLU A 34 3.79 16.92 -4.23
CA GLU A 34 3.07 16.05 -5.17
C GLU A 34 3.42 14.57 -5.05
N ASP A 35 4.03 14.14 -3.96
CA ASP A 35 4.27 12.73 -3.70
C ASP A 35 2.97 12.05 -3.27
N ILE A 36 2.74 10.83 -3.76
CA ILE A 36 1.49 10.10 -3.54
C ILE A 36 1.76 8.81 -2.76
N ILE A 37 0.90 8.54 -1.79
CA ILE A 37 0.77 7.24 -1.14
C ILE A 37 -0.60 6.71 -1.50
N GLU A 38 -0.67 5.51 -2.08
CA GLU A 38 -1.93 4.90 -2.46
C GLU A 38 -2.14 3.59 -1.70
N LEU A 39 -3.31 3.46 -1.08
CA LEU A 39 -3.76 2.21 -0.48
C LEU A 39 -4.90 1.65 -1.31
N LEU A 40 -4.76 0.40 -1.75
CA LEU A 40 -5.82 -0.35 -2.42
C LEU A 40 -6.16 -1.58 -1.58
N VAL A 41 -7.44 -1.79 -1.33
CA VAL A 41 -7.94 -2.99 -0.67
C VAL A 41 -8.98 -3.63 -1.56
N TYR A 42 -8.73 -4.85 -2.01
CA TYR A 42 -9.68 -5.64 -2.80
C TYR A 42 -10.41 -6.58 -1.85
N PHE A 43 -11.72 -6.45 -1.74
CA PHE A 43 -12.52 -7.20 -0.78
C PHE A 43 -12.74 -8.66 -1.16
N GLN A 44 -12.48 -9.02 -2.40
CA GLN A 44 -12.52 -10.37 -2.90
C GLN A 44 -11.13 -10.77 -3.39
N ASN A 45 -10.87 -12.07 -3.47
CA ASN A 45 -9.60 -12.55 -3.98
C ASN A 45 -9.33 -11.98 -5.36
N SER A 46 -8.18 -11.35 -5.50
CA SER A 46 -7.75 -10.76 -6.74
C SER A 46 -6.52 -11.50 -7.25
N THR A 47 -6.51 -11.81 -8.54
CA THR A 47 -5.35 -12.42 -9.20
C THR A 47 -4.54 -11.39 -9.95
N THR A 48 -4.44 -10.19 -9.41
CA THR A 48 -3.63 -9.15 -10.04
C THR A 48 -2.15 -9.46 -9.89
N TYR A 49 -1.43 -9.30 -10.98
CA TYR A 49 0.01 -9.48 -11.00
C TYR A 49 0.71 -8.15 -10.77
N ILE A 50 1.84 -8.21 -10.05
CA ILE A 50 2.81 -7.12 -10.05
C ILE A 50 3.96 -7.62 -10.92
N ASP A 51 4.29 -6.83 -11.95
CA ASP A 51 5.37 -7.15 -12.87
C ASP A 51 6.71 -7.19 -12.13
N ASN A 52 7.42 -8.31 -12.20
CA ASN A 52 8.69 -8.49 -11.50
C ASN A 52 9.90 -7.91 -12.25
N GLU A 53 9.74 -7.51 -13.51
CA GLU A 53 10.86 -7.02 -14.31
C GLU A 53 11.51 -5.76 -13.73
N HIS A 54 10.71 -4.93 -13.06
CA HIS A 54 11.16 -3.66 -12.51
C HIS A 54 11.29 -3.68 -10.99
N TYR A 55 11.19 -4.86 -10.36
CA TYR A 55 11.15 -4.98 -8.92
C TYR A 55 12.06 -6.07 -8.39
N ILE A 56 12.64 -5.78 -7.24
CA ILE A 56 13.29 -6.80 -6.40
C ILE A 56 12.28 -7.16 -5.31
N VAL A 57 11.90 -8.44 -5.25
CA VAL A 57 10.85 -8.92 -4.35
C VAL A 57 11.46 -9.54 -3.11
N SER A 58 10.98 -9.17 -1.95
CA SER A 58 11.41 -9.76 -0.68
C SER A 58 10.21 -10.07 0.20
N ASP A 59 10.40 -11.02 1.13
CA ASP A 59 9.39 -11.38 2.11
C ASP A 59 9.43 -10.42 3.28
N ILE A 60 8.27 -10.00 3.76
CA ILE A 60 8.12 -9.15 4.93
C ILE A 60 6.97 -9.66 5.79
N HIS A 61 6.81 -9.07 6.97
CA HIS A 61 5.66 -9.34 7.84
C HIS A 61 5.00 -8.03 8.22
N ILE A 62 3.66 -8.01 8.14
CA ILE A 62 2.82 -6.89 8.54
C ILE A 62 1.95 -7.37 9.71
N ASN A 63 2.26 -6.92 10.93
CA ASN A 63 1.56 -7.36 12.14
C ASN A 63 1.49 -8.89 12.25
N GLY A 64 2.59 -9.57 11.90
CA GLY A 64 2.66 -11.03 11.95
C GLY A 64 2.13 -11.75 10.71
N ILE A 65 1.57 -11.03 9.75
CA ILE A 65 1.05 -11.60 8.51
C ILE A 65 2.13 -11.49 7.44
N GLN A 66 2.43 -12.59 6.77
CA GLN A 66 3.42 -12.60 5.70
C GLN A 66 2.91 -11.80 4.50
N GLY A 67 3.79 -10.96 3.96
CA GLY A 67 3.54 -10.19 2.76
C GLY A 67 4.79 -10.12 1.88
N LYS A 68 4.69 -9.34 0.82
CA LYS A 68 5.78 -9.12 -0.12
C LYS A 68 6.08 -7.65 -0.24
N PHE A 69 7.37 -7.31 -0.28
CA PHE A 69 7.82 -5.98 -0.60
C PHE A 69 8.42 -5.99 -2.00
N PHE A 70 7.95 -5.09 -2.85
CA PHE A 70 8.40 -4.93 -4.23
C PHE A 70 9.20 -3.64 -4.30
N GLU A 71 10.52 -3.78 -4.29
CA GLU A 71 11.42 -2.63 -4.40
C GLU A 71 11.63 -2.28 -5.85
N SER A 72 11.28 -1.07 -6.24
CA SER A 72 11.47 -0.60 -7.61
C SER A 72 12.95 -0.45 -7.94
N THR A 73 13.36 -0.95 -9.10
CA THR A 73 14.70 -0.76 -9.65
C THR A 73 14.76 0.44 -10.60
N ASP A 74 13.62 1.09 -10.83
CA ASP A 74 13.47 2.21 -11.75
C ASP A 74 12.71 3.33 -11.04
N THR A 75 13.21 4.57 -11.13
CA THR A 75 12.59 5.74 -10.50
C THR A 75 11.20 6.08 -11.06
N ASN A 76 10.83 5.52 -12.21
CA ASN A 76 9.50 5.71 -12.78
C ASN A 76 8.41 4.88 -12.09
N PHE A 77 8.80 3.93 -11.23
CA PHE A 77 7.89 3.06 -10.51
C PHE A 77 8.00 3.27 -9.02
N LYS A 78 6.88 3.13 -8.31
CA LYS A 78 6.84 3.22 -6.85
C LYS A 78 7.15 1.87 -6.23
N ASN A 79 7.66 1.88 -5.00
CA ASN A 79 7.74 0.68 -4.20
C ASN A 79 6.31 0.25 -3.80
N CYS A 80 6.12 -1.03 -3.57
CA CYS A 80 4.81 -1.58 -3.25
C CYS A 80 4.91 -2.66 -2.18
N ILE A 81 3.92 -2.70 -1.30
CA ILE A 81 3.72 -3.82 -0.38
C ILE A 81 2.40 -4.49 -0.74
N ALA A 82 2.39 -5.84 -0.76
CA ALA A 82 1.18 -6.61 -0.95
C ALA A 82 1.04 -7.64 0.17
N TRP A 83 -0.13 -7.70 0.80
CA TRP A 83 -0.43 -8.71 1.83
C TRP A 83 -1.93 -9.00 1.85
N HIS A 84 -2.29 -10.12 2.47
CA HIS A 84 -3.68 -10.57 2.53
C HIS A 84 -4.13 -10.73 3.98
N THR A 85 -5.33 -10.25 4.27
CA THR A 85 -5.99 -10.43 5.56
C THR A 85 -7.42 -10.95 5.34
N GLU A 86 -8.15 -11.17 6.44
CA GLU A 86 -9.57 -11.52 6.37
C GLU A 86 -10.41 -10.44 5.67
N GLN A 87 -9.93 -9.21 5.66
CA GLN A 87 -10.62 -8.08 5.05
C GLN A 87 -10.40 -8.02 3.54
N GLY A 88 -9.38 -8.67 3.02
CA GLY A 88 -9.09 -8.72 1.60
C GLY A 88 -7.62 -8.62 1.25
N ASP A 89 -7.34 -8.29 0.00
CA ASP A 89 -5.99 -8.12 -0.52
C ASP A 89 -5.60 -6.65 -0.45
N PHE A 90 -4.52 -6.39 0.28
CA PHE A 90 -4.03 -5.03 0.51
C PHE A 90 -2.83 -4.75 -0.38
N ARG A 91 -2.77 -3.54 -0.92
CA ARG A 91 -1.64 -3.03 -1.67
C ARG A 91 -1.36 -1.60 -1.25
N LEU A 92 -0.12 -1.34 -0.89
CA LEU A 92 0.33 -0.01 -0.51
C LEU A 92 1.46 0.39 -1.45
N SER A 93 1.32 1.52 -2.14
CA SER A 93 2.30 1.99 -3.11
C SER A 93 2.77 3.40 -2.75
N ALA A 94 4.08 3.61 -2.76
CA ALA A 94 4.68 4.90 -2.49
C ALA A 94 6.15 4.89 -2.88
N SER A 95 6.73 6.08 -3.09
CA SER A 95 8.17 6.23 -3.30
C SER A 95 8.86 6.48 -1.96
N LEU A 96 8.74 5.50 -1.05
CA LEU A 96 9.29 5.55 0.30
C LEU A 96 10.12 4.30 0.57
N GLU A 97 11.02 4.39 1.54
CA GLU A 97 11.85 3.25 1.91
C GLU A 97 11.02 2.16 2.61
N LYS A 98 11.56 0.96 2.59
CA LYS A 98 10.89 -0.25 3.10
C LYS A 98 10.39 -0.10 4.54
N GLY A 99 11.25 0.38 5.44
CA GLY A 99 10.91 0.51 6.86
C GLY A 99 9.72 1.44 7.10
N ILE A 100 9.69 2.57 6.40
CA ILE A 100 8.59 3.53 6.49
C ILE A 100 7.31 2.91 5.94
N MET A 101 7.39 2.24 4.80
CA MET A 101 6.22 1.61 4.18
C MET A 101 5.63 0.51 5.05
N ILE A 102 6.47 -0.30 5.69
CA ILE A 102 6.01 -1.33 6.64
C ILE A 102 5.27 -0.67 7.80
N LYS A 103 5.81 0.42 8.33
CA LYS A 103 5.17 1.14 9.44
C LYS A 103 3.80 1.70 9.05
N ILE A 104 3.67 2.23 7.84
CA ILE A 104 2.37 2.68 7.33
C ILE A 104 1.41 1.50 7.26
N ALA A 105 1.85 0.38 6.69
CA ALA A 105 1.03 -0.82 6.51
C ALA A 105 0.55 -1.38 7.86
N GLU A 106 1.41 -1.36 8.87
CA GLU A 106 1.07 -1.84 10.22
C GLU A 106 0.05 -0.98 10.94
N ASN A 107 -0.20 0.22 10.47
CA ASN A 107 -1.08 1.21 11.09
C ASN A 107 -2.29 1.54 10.21
N ILE A 108 -2.78 0.58 9.47
CA ILE A 108 -4.03 0.69 8.70
C ILE A 108 -5.16 0.14 9.55
N LYS A 109 -6.12 1.00 9.88
CA LYS A 109 -7.23 0.66 10.77
C LYS A 109 -8.54 1.30 10.33
#